data_b4c81042573b6f693a3df1161d5d3d87
#
_entry.id   b4c81042573b6f693a3df1161d5d3d87
#
_cell.length_a   1.000
_cell.length_b   1.000
_cell.length_c   1.000
_cell.angle_alpha   90.00
_cell.angle_beta   90.00
_cell.angle_gamma   90.00
#
_symmetry.space_group_name_H-M   'P 1'
#
loop_
_entity.id
_entity.type
_entity.pdbx_description
1 polymer ?
#
loop_
_entity_poly.entity_id
_entity_poly.type
_entity_poly.pdbx_seq_one_letter_code
_entity_poly.pdbx_strand_id
1 'polypeptide(L)'
;MPDSNKHWEEQKEAKGGYYGLKLMLFFYNIGGRAVFSIILIPVMYVYYLLSKKQRLISKKYLSLVNKTRKSRGMEPLKLHPFFHFLSFGYMLLDKLKAWQGDLKLGKDVIYKDNCEHEIKQYYHQGFVIFCSHLGDIEALRAVYTKTDEHVINSIAFTEHAENFNRMIKSLSPDAKVNVISTKSIGPDTAI
;
A
#
# COMPACT_ATOMS: atom_id res chain seq x y z
N MET A 1 -25.19 1.76 -18.54
CA MET A 1 -23.75 2.11 -18.45
C MET A 1 -23.55 2.74 -17.08
N PRO A 2 -22.72 2.21 -16.19
CA PRO A 2 -22.41 2.93 -14.95
C PRO A 2 -21.60 4.15 -15.31
N ASP A 3 -21.93 5.28 -14.72
CA ASP A 3 -21.34 6.59 -14.93
C ASP A 3 -19.81 6.52 -14.97
N SER A 4 -19.26 6.78 -16.16
CA SER A 4 -17.81 6.89 -16.38
C SER A 4 -17.21 8.18 -15.79
N ASN A 5 -18.06 9.03 -15.21
CA ASN A 5 -17.72 10.36 -14.71
C ASN A 5 -17.64 10.47 -13.18
N LYS A 6 -17.75 9.36 -12.43
CA LYS A 6 -17.48 9.45 -10.99
C LYS A 6 -15.98 9.63 -10.79
N HIS A 7 -15.61 10.80 -10.28
CA HIS A 7 -14.27 11.11 -9.87
C HIS A 7 -13.80 10.05 -8.84
N TRP A 8 -12.52 9.69 -8.86
CA TRP A 8 -11.96 8.68 -7.94
C TRP A 8 -12.26 9.02 -6.46
N GLU A 9 -12.46 10.30 -6.14
CA GLU A 9 -12.86 10.83 -4.83
C GLU A 9 -14.26 10.40 -4.37
N GLU A 10 -15.11 9.91 -5.26
CA GLU A 10 -16.46 9.44 -4.92
C GLU A 10 -16.54 7.94 -4.65
N GLN A 11 -15.43 7.22 -4.76
CA GLN A 11 -15.38 5.77 -4.52
C GLN A 11 -15.32 5.50 -3.02
N LYS A 12 -16.36 4.89 -2.48
CA LYS A 12 -16.42 4.48 -1.08
C LYS A 12 -15.77 3.10 -0.89
N GLU A 13 -15.15 2.88 0.28
CA GLU A 13 -14.69 1.55 0.67
C GLU A 13 -15.81 0.52 0.65
N ALA A 14 -15.45 -0.73 0.37
CA ALA A 14 -16.39 -1.84 0.45
C ALA A 14 -16.90 -2.03 1.88
N LYS A 15 -18.21 -2.23 2.03
CA LYS A 15 -18.82 -2.54 3.32
C LYS A 15 -18.15 -3.80 3.91
N GLY A 16 -17.72 -3.72 5.16
CA GLY A 16 -17.05 -4.83 5.84
C GLY A 16 -15.52 -4.91 5.64
N GLY A 17 -14.90 -3.94 4.95
CA GLY A 17 -13.45 -3.92 4.70
C GLY A 17 -12.61 -4.10 5.97
N TYR A 18 -12.98 -3.45 7.06
CA TYR A 18 -12.29 -3.58 8.36
C TYR A 18 -12.26 -5.02 8.88
N TYR A 19 -13.41 -5.70 8.88
CA TYR A 19 -13.48 -7.10 9.36
C TYR A 19 -12.74 -8.06 8.43
N GLY A 20 -12.79 -7.80 7.12
CA GLY A 20 -12.01 -8.55 6.14
C GLY A 20 -10.50 -8.44 6.39
N LEU A 21 -10.00 -7.23 6.61
CA LEU A 21 -8.61 -6.98 6.96
C LEU A 21 -8.20 -7.66 8.27
N LYS A 22 -9.06 -7.60 9.29
CA LYS A 22 -8.82 -8.24 10.59
C LYS A 22 -8.77 -9.77 10.48
N LEU A 23 -9.66 -10.36 9.67
CA LEU A 23 -9.66 -11.78 9.38
C LEU A 23 -8.40 -12.22 8.63
N MET A 24 -7.98 -11.44 7.64
CA MET A 24 -6.74 -11.68 6.90
C MET A 24 -5.52 -11.69 7.83
N LEU A 25 -5.43 -10.70 8.73
CA LEU A 25 -4.37 -10.63 9.74
C LEU A 25 -4.39 -11.83 10.69
N PHE A 26 -5.57 -12.22 11.15
CA PHE A 26 -5.72 -13.37 12.03
C PHE A 26 -5.12 -14.64 11.41
N PHE A 27 -5.47 -14.96 10.17
CA PHE A 27 -4.93 -16.12 9.46
C PHE A 27 -3.43 -16.02 9.21
N TYR A 28 -2.95 -14.80 8.91
CA TYR A 28 -1.53 -14.56 8.77
C TYR A 28 -0.77 -14.83 10.09
N ASN A 29 -1.29 -14.36 11.21
CA ASN A 29 -0.64 -14.53 12.52
C ASN A 29 -0.60 -15.99 13.00
N ILE A 30 -1.56 -16.83 12.55
CA ILE A 30 -1.57 -18.26 12.91
C ILE A 30 -0.53 -19.06 12.11
N GLY A 31 -0.45 -18.87 10.81
CA GLY A 31 0.35 -19.74 9.95
C GLY A 31 1.19 -18.99 8.90
N GLY A 32 1.39 -17.71 9.11
CA GLY A 32 2.22 -16.88 8.24
C GLY A 32 1.69 -16.79 6.81
N ARG A 33 2.62 -16.52 5.90
CA ARG A 33 2.30 -16.34 4.47
C ARG A 33 1.70 -17.59 3.80
N ALA A 34 2.03 -18.79 4.28
CA ALA A 34 1.53 -20.03 3.70
C ALA A 34 0.02 -20.21 3.95
N VAL A 35 -0.42 -20.13 5.20
CA VAL A 35 -1.85 -20.25 5.57
C VAL A 35 -2.65 -19.10 4.94
N PHE A 36 -2.11 -17.89 4.97
CA PHE A 36 -2.72 -16.76 4.31
C PHE A 36 -2.95 -17.00 2.81
N SER A 37 -1.96 -17.57 2.10
CA SER A 37 -2.05 -17.85 0.66
C SER A 37 -3.15 -18.87 0.34
N ILE A 38 -3.34 -19.89 1.16
CA ILE A 38 -4.40 -20.89 0.99
C ILE A 38 -5.78 -20.23 0.97
N ILE A 39 -5.98 -19.19 1.77
CA ILE A 39 -7.24 -18.45 1.85
C ILE A 39 -7.32 -17.37 0.79
N LEU A 40 -6.23 -16.64 0.56
CA LEU A 40 -6.19 -15.54 -0.40
C LEU A 40 -6.48 -16.01 -1.83
N ILE A 41 -5.89 -17.13 -2.25
CA ILE A 41 -6.02 -17.61 -3.63
C ILE A 41 -7.48 -17.83 -4.03
N PRO A 42 -8.30 -18.60 -3.31
CA PRO A 42 -9.70 -18.78 -3.67
C PRO A 42 -10.52 -17.49 -3.57
N VAL A 43 -10.27 -16.65 -2.57
CA VAL A 43 -10.94 -15.34 -2.44
C VAL A 43 -10.64 -14.46 -3.65
N MET A 44 -9.36 -14.34 -4.04
CA MET A 44 -8.96 -13.57 -5.21
C MET A 44 -9.46 -14.17 -6.52
N TYR A 45 -9.60 -15.49 -6.58
CA TYR A 45 -10.18 -16.17 -7.75
C TYR A 45 -11.67 -15.83 -7.92
N VAL A 46 -12.45 -15.91 -6.84
CA VAL A 46 -13.87 -15.50 -6.87
C VAL A 46 -13.99 -14.02 -7.23
N TYR A 47 -13.17 -13.15 -6.60
CA TYR A 47 -13.16 -11.74 -6.93
C TYR A 47 -12.80 -11.49 -8.41
N TYR A 48 -11.82 -12.21 -8.93
CA TYR A 48 -11.43 -12.14 -10.35
C TYR A 48 -12.59 -12.54 -11.28
N LEU A 49 -13.37 -13.58 -10.95
CA LEU A 49 -14.51 -14.01 -11.74
C LEU A 49 -15.64 -12.97 -11.76
N LEU A 50 -15.93 -12.37 -10.62
CA LEU A 50 -17.04 -11.42 -10.45
C LEU A 50 -16.69 -10.02 -10.99
N SER A 51 -15.44 -9.62 -11.01
CA SER A 51 -14.99 -8.26 -11.30
C SER A 51 -14.62 -8.03 -12.76
N LYS A 52 -15.61 -8.03 -13.67
CA LYS A 52 -15.38 -7.85 -15.13
C LYS A 52 -14.62 -6.55 -15.46
N LYS A 53 -14.99 -5.41 -14.85
CA LYS A 53 -14.35 -4.11 -15.10
C LYS A 53 -12.86 -4.13 -14.73
N GLN A 54 -12.53 -4.63 -13.56
CA GLN A 54 -11.16 -4.70 -13.07
C GLN A 54 -10.31 -5.66 -13.91
N ARG A 55 -10.88 -6.77 -14.38
CA ARG A 55 -10.20 -7.68 -15.32
C ARG A 55 -9.82 -6.99 -16.64
N LEU A 56 -10.73 -6.19 -17.19
CA LEU A 56 -10.44 -5.43 -18.41
C LEU A 56 -9.33 -4.41 -18.18
N ILE A 57 -9.36 -3.69 -17.05
CA ILE A 57 -8.31 -2.75 -16.66
C ILE A 57 -6.97 -3.48 -16.51
N SER A 58 -6.94 -4.61 -15.81
CA SER A 58 -5.74 -5.42 -15.65
C SER A 58 -5.16 -5.90 -16.99
N LYS A 59 -6.01 -6.39 -17.89
CA LYS A 59 -5.59 -6.79 -19.25
C LYS A 59 -5.01 -5.62 -20.04
N LYS A 60 -5.67 -4.44 -19.98
CA LYS A 60 -5.18 -3.23 -20.65
C LYS A 60 -3.82 -2.79 -20.09
N TYR A 61 -3.68 -2.81 -18.77
CA TYR A 61 -2.41 -2.49 -18.10
C TYR A 61 -1.28 -3.42 -18.57
N LEU A 62 -1.48 -4.73 -18.49
CA LEU A 62 -0.47 -5.72 -18.92
C LEU A 62 -0.12 -5.60 -20.41
N SER A 63 -1.10 -5.26 -21.24
CA SER A 63 -0.87 -4.97 -22.66
C SER A 63 0.02 -3.74 -22.87
N LEU A 64 -0.22 -2.64 -22.11
CA LEU A 64 0.62 -1.43 -22.16
C LEU A 64 2.04 -1.71 -21.67
N VAL A 65 2.18 -2.45 -20.57
CA VAL A 65 3.48 -2.87 -20.06
C VAL A 65 4.24 -3.66 -21.12
N ASN A 66 3.59 -4.63 -21.76
CA ASN A 66 4.22 -5.44 -22.80
C ASN A 66 4.59 -4.61 -24.04
N LYS A 67 3.77 -3.63 -24.42
CA LYS A 67 4.10 -2.69 -25.50
C LYS A 67 5.37 -1.91 -25.17
N THR A 68 5.48 -1.37 -23.93
CA THR A 68 6.66 -0.63 -23.49
C THR A 68 7.90 -1.53 -23.38
N ARG A 69 7.75 -2.76 -22.87
CA ARG A 69 8.84 -3.73 -22.83
C ARG A 69 9.39 -4.03 -24.23
N LYS A 70 8.49 -4.29 -25.19
CA LYS A 70 8.86 -4.54 -26.58
C LYS A 70 9.60 -3.35 -27.22
N SER A 71 9.16 -2.11 -26.97
CA SER A 71 9.85 -0.92 -27.47
C SER A 71 11.24 -0.72 -26.89
N ARG A 72 11.53 -1.34 -25.73
CA ARG A 72 12.85 -1.34 -25.07
C ARG A 72 13.67 -2.60 -25.35
N GLY A 73 13.27 -3.44 -26.29
CA GLY A 73 13.96 -4.69 -26.59
C GLY A 73 13.87 -5.77 -25.51
N MET A 74 12.93 -5.63 -24.56
CA MET A 74 12.75 -6.57 -23.45
C MET A 74 11.69 -7.62 -23.80
N GLU A 75 11.88 -8.85 -23.30
CA GLU A 75 10.88 -9.91 -23.44
C GLU A 75 9.53 -9.54 -22.81
N PRO A 76 8.40 -9.86 -23.43
CA PRO A 76 7.08 -9.59 -22.88
C PRO A 76 6.83 -10.41 -21.61
N LEU A 77 6.09 -9.83 -20.67
CA LEU A 77 5.62 -10.53 -19.49
C LEU A 77 4.53 -11.54 -19.88
N LYS A 78 4.77 -12.81 -19.62
CA LYS A 78 3.78 -13.88 -19.76
C LYS A 78 2.93 -14.01 -18.49
N LEU A 79 2.33 -12.89 -18.05
CA LEU A 79 1.56 -12.84 -16.83
C LEU A 79 0.05 -12.86 -17.13
N HIS A 80 -0.65 -13.87 -16.61
CA HIS A 80 -2.10 -13.91 -16.68
C HIS A 80 -2.72 -12.87 -15.74
N PRO A 81 -3.80 -12.18 -16.13
CA PRO A 81 -4.45 -11.14 -15.30
C PRO A 81 -4.84 -11.59 -13.88
N PHE A 82 -5.11 -12.85 -13.66
CA PHE A 82 -5.36 -13.39 -12.32
C PHE A 82 -4.16 -13.23 -11.38
N PHE A 83 -2.95 -13.49 -11.86
CA PHE A 83 -1.75 -13.30 -11.05
C PHE A 83 -1.49 -11.82 -10.72
N HIS A 84 -1.91 -10.90 -11.59
CA HIS A 84 -1.89 -9.48 -11.28
C HIS A 84 -2.89 -9.13 -10.16
N PHE A 85 -4.07 -9.75 -10.12
CA PHE A 85 -5.00 -9.63 -8.99
C PHE A 85 -4.40 -10.21 -7.71
N LEU A 86 -3.80 -11.39 -7.81
CA LEU A 86 -3.19 -12.07 -6.67
C LEU A 86 -2.03 -11.25 -6.09
N SER A 87 -1.20 -10.62 -6.93
CA SER A 87 -0.11 -9.74 -6.46
C SER A 87 -0.65 -8.52 -5.68
N PHE A 88 -1.80 -7.99 -6.07
CA PHE A 88 -2.47 -6.93 -5.31
C PHE A 88 -2.91 -7.40 -3.91
N GLY A 89 -3.45 -8.61 -3.81
CA GLY A 89 -3.79 -9.21 -2.51
C GLY A 89 -2.57 -9.40 -1.60
N TYR A 90 -1.45 -9.84 -2.15
CA TYR A 90 -0.19 -9.95 -1.40
C TYR A 90 0.36 -8.58 -1.00
N MET A 91 0.29 -7.57 -1.87
CA MET A 91 0.71 -6.22 -1.53
C MET A 91 -0.08 -5.67 -0.32
N LEU A 92 -1.37 -5.96 -0.25
CA LEU A 92 -2.19 -5.54 0.90
C LEU A 92 -1.73 -6.23 2.19
N LEU A 93 -1.39 -7.52 2.14
CA LEU A 93 -0.79 -8.22 3.27
C LEU A 93 0.54 -7.61 3.70
N ASP A 94 1.42 -7.34 2.75
CA ASP A 94 2.74 -6.77 3.02
C ASP A 94 2.62 -5.39 3.71
N LYS A 95 1.62 -4.58 3.34
CA LYS A 95 1.28 -3.34 4.06
C LYS A 95 0.86 -3.58 5.51
N LEU A 96 0.01 -4.55 5.75
CA LEU A 96 -0.42 -4.88 7.13
C LEU A 96 0.75 -5.37 7.98
N LYS A 97 1.65 -6.18 7.42
CA LYS A 97 2.89 -6.62 8.07
C LYS A 97 3.82 -5.46 8.40
N ALA A 98 3.97 -4.53 7.47
CA ALA A 98 4.76 -3.33 7.71
C ALA A 98 4.28 -2.59 8.96
N TRP A 99 2.96 -2.42 9.10
CA TRP A 99 2.36 -1.75 10.25
C TRP A 99 2.40 -2.57 11.55
N GLN A 100 2.38 -3.89 11.48
CA GLN A 100 2.64 -4.74 12.66
C GLN A 100 4.10 -4.64 13.13
N GLY A 101 4.99 -4.15 12.26
CA GLY A 101 6.39 -4.01 12.55
C GLY A 101 7.21 -5.26 12.33
N ASP A 102 6.71 -6.14 11.53
CA ASP A 102 7.43 -7.36 11.13
C ASP A 102 8.58 -7.07 10.16
N LEU A 103 8.60 -5.88 9.54
CA LEU A 103 9.67 -5.47 8.64
C LEU A 103 10.88 -4.97 9.43
N LYS A 104 12.04 -5.53 9.10
CA LYS A 104 13.32 -5.19 9.72
C LYS A 104 14.22 -4.47 8.72
N LEU A 105 14.73 -3.32 9.16
CA LEU A 105 15.76 -2.61 8.41
C LEU A 105 17.04 -3.46 8.34
N GLY A 106 17.70 -3.47 7.18
CA GLY A 106 18.88 -4.27 6.90
C GLY A 106 18.59 -5.72 6.48
N LYS A 107 17.36 -6.23 6.70
CA LYS A 107 16.96 -7.58 6.29
C LYS A 107 15.85 -7.54 5.23
N ASP A 108 14.72 -6.93 5.58
CA ASP A 108 13.52 -6.89 4.71
C ASP A 108 13.47 -5.59 3.90
N VAL A 109 14.07 -4.53 4.42
CA VAL A 109 14.23 -3.22 3.76
C VAL A 109 15.72 -2.87 3.76
N ILE A 110 16.27 -2.62 2.60
CA ILE A 110 17.68 -2.28 2.41
C ILE A 110 17.75 -0.92 1.72
N TYR A 111 18.48 0.01 2.31
CA TYR A 111 18.81 1.27 1.64
C TYR A 111 19.85 1.03 0.56
N LYS A 112 19.62 1.61 -0.61
CA LYS A 112 20.58 1.62 -1.70
C LYS A 112 21.46 2.88 -1.60
N ASP A 113 22.73 2.73 -1.91
CA ASP A 113 23.64 3.86 -2.16
C ASP A 113 23.77 4.88 -1.00
N ASN A 114 23.94 4.46 0.24
CA ASN A 114 24.11 5.34 1.40
C ASN A 114 22.97 6.35 1.68
N CYS A 115 21.79 6.17 1.06
CA CYS A 115 20.65 7.07 1.25
C CYS A 115 20.30 7.31 2.73
N GLU A 116 20.54 6.33 3.60
CA GLU A 116 20.31 6.48 5.04
C GLU A 116 21.20 7.58 5.65
N HIS A 117 22.47 7.61 5.29
CA HIS A 117 23.41 8.61 5.78
C HIS A 117 23.05 10.01 5.24
N GLU A 118 22.68 10.09 3.97
CA GLU A 118 22.27 11.36 3.35
C GLU A 118 21.02 11.95 4.00
N ILE A 119 20.05 11.12 4.35
CA ILE A 119 18.83 11.59 4.99
C ILE A 119 19.09 12.03 6.43
N LYS A 120 19.89 11.29 7.18
CA LYS A 120 20.19 11.59 8.60
C LYS A 120 20.81 12.98 8.83
N GLN A 121 21.59 13.48 7.89
CA GLN A 121 22.19 14.82 8.00
C GLN A 121 21.15 15.95 8.02
N TYR A 122 19.94 15.73 7.51
CA TYR A 122 18.85 16.71 7.47
C TYR A 122 17.87 16.63 8.63
N TYR A 123 18.00 15.65 9.52
CA TYR A 123 17.05 15.42 10.60
C TYR A 123 16.90 16.64 11.55
N HIS A 124 17.97 17.39 11.77
CA HIS A 124 17.94 18.56 12.66
C HIS A 124 17.24 19.77 12.02
N GLN A 125 17.07 19.80 10.72
CA GLN A 125 16.50 20.94 10.01
C GLN A 125 15.03 20.71 9.64
N GLY A 126 14.55 19.47 9.75
CA GLY A 126 13.32 19.04 9.14
C GLY A 126 13.42 19.01 7.60
N PHE A 127 12.66 18.15 6.95
CA PHE A 127 12.65 18.04 5.50
C PHE A 127 11.31 17.50 4.99
N VAL A 128 11.03 17.76 3.72
CA VAL A 128 9.83 17.27 3.03
C VAL A 128 10.22 16.15 2.10
N ILE A 129 9.56 14.99 2.25
CA ILE A 129 9.74 13.85 1.36
C ILE A 129 8.66 13.88 0.29
N PHE A 130 9.05 14.03 -0.97
CA PHE A 130 8.16 13.80 -2.11
C PHE A 130 8.33 12.38 -2.58
N CYS A 131 7.24 11.61 -2.57
CA CYS A 131 7.24 10.22 -3.02
C CYS A 131 6.16 9.97 -4.06
N SER A 132 6.37 8.97 -4.89
CA SER A 132 5.38 8.47 -5.84
C SER A 132 4.88 7.09 -5.41
N HIS A 133 3.71 6.69 -5.89
CA HIS A 133 3.18 5.33 -5.66
C HIS A 133 3.92 4.28 -6.53
N LEU A 134 5.25 4.28 -6.47
CA LEU A 134 6.10 3.25 -7.06
C LEU A 134 6.64 2.36 -5.94
N GLY A 135 6.06 1.17 -5.80
CA GLY A 135 6.37 0.26 -4.71
C GLY A 135 5.47 0.46 -3.47
N ASP A 136 5.97 0.09 -2.30
CA ASP A 136 5.23 0.13 -1.04
C ASP A 136 5.73 1.24 -0.12
N ILE A 137 5.10 2.42 -0.22
CA ILE A 137 5.40 3.59 0.64
C ILE A 137 5.08 3.29 2.11
N GLU A 138 4.09 2.44 2.38
CA GLU A 138 3.71 2.08 3.74
C GLU A 138 4.80 1.28 4.43
N ALA A 139 5.51 0.40 3.70
CA ALA A 139 6.66 -0.32 4.22
C ALA A 139 7.78 0.65 4.64
N LEU A 140 8.09 1.64 3.80
CA LEU A 140 9.06 2.68 4.13
C LEU A 140 8.66 3.45 5.38
N ARG A 141 7.43 3.94 5.44
CA ARG A 141 6.89 4.68 6.57
C ARG A 141 6.95 3.87 7.87
N ALA A 142 6.53 2.59 7.83
CA ALA A 142 6.51 1.72 9.00
C ALA A 142 7.92 1.44 9.55
N VAL A 143 8.92 1.32 8.69
CA VAL A 143 10.31 1.16 9.10
C VAL A 143 10.84 2.42 9.77
N TYR A 144 10.58 3.59 9.17
CA TYR A 144 11.03 4.88 9.73
C TYR A 144 10.45 5.17 11.10
N THR A 145 9.15 4.91 11.33
CA THR A 145 8.49 5.19 12.60
C THR A 145 9.00 4.34 13.77
N LYS A 146 9.70 3.24 13.48
CA LYS A 146 10.27 2.37 14.51
C LYS A 146 11.73 2.62 14.81
N THR A 147 12.46 3.12 13.83
CA THR A 147 13.92 3.33 13.96
C THR A 147 14.28 4.73 14.40
N ASP A 148 13.36 5.68 14.29
CA ASP A 148 13.62 7.10 14.52
C ASP A 148 12.71 7.73 15.58
N GLU A 149 13.26 8.72 16.30
CA GLU A 149 12.51 9.53 17.27
C GLU A 149 11.63 10.60 16.59
N HIS A 150 11.70 10.71 15.28
CA HIS A 150 11.03 11.77 14.53
C HIS A 150 9.57 11.45 14.23
N VAL A 151 8.72 12.49 14.30
CA VAL A 151 7.31 12.39 13.91
C VAL A 151 7.19 12.62 12.42
N ILE A 152 6.52 11.70 11.73
CA ILE A 152 6.21 11.84 10.31
C ILE A 152 4.83 12.48 10.15
N ASN A 153 4.77 13.65 9.52
CA ASN A 153 3.53 14.28 9.11
C ASN A 153 3.20 13.87 7.67
N SER A 154 2.22 13.00 7.51
CA SER A 154 1.80 12.47 6.20
C SER A 154 0.57 13.20 5.70
N ILE A 155 0.69 13.92 4.60
CA ILE A 155 -0.47 14.55 3.93
C ILE A 155 -1.10 13.50 3.02
N ALA A 156 -2.34 13.14 3.29
CA ALA A 156 -3.05 12.10 2.54
C ALA A 156 -4.55 12.42 2.40
N PHE A 157 -5.15 11.90 1.33
CA PHE A 157 -6.59 11.92 1.19
C PHE A 157 -7.19 10.73 1.98
N THR A 158 -7.85 11.02 3.10
CA THR A 158 -8.23 9.99 4.10
C THR A 158 -9.68 9.51 3.98
N GLU A 159 -10.53 10.19 3.24
CA GLU A 159 -11.99 9.94 3.26
C GLU A 159 -12.43 8.58 2.70
N HIS A 160 -11.61 7.97 1.83
CA HIS A 160 -11.96 6.68 1.22
C HIS A 160 -11.29 5.47 1.88
N ALA A 161 -10.48 5.70 2.91
CA ALA A 161 -9.70 4.66 3.56
C ALA A 161 -9.95 4.62 5.07
N GLU A 162 -11.16 4.95 5.53
CA GLU A 162 -11.49 5.01 6.96
C GLU A 162 -11.25 3.68 7.67
N ASN A 163 -11.68 2.57 7.07
CA ASN A 163 -11.46 1.24 7.64
C ASN A 163 -9.99 0.86 7.66
N PHE A 164 -9.25 1.20 6.61
CA PHE A 164 -7.81 0.97 6.53
C PHE A 164 -7.07 1.82 7.56
N ASN A 165 -7.38 3.10 7.67
CA ASN A 165 -6.78 4.00 8.67
C ASN A 165 -7.08 3.56 10.11
N ARG A 166 -8.32 3.11 10.37
CA ARG A 166 -8.71 2.52 11.66
C ARG A 166 -7.91 1.27 11.98
N MET A 167 -7.66 0.41 10.98
CA MET A 167 -6.84 -0.78 11.14
C MET A 167 -5.40 -0.42 11.46
N ILE A 168 -4.79 0.51 10.71
CA ILE A 168 -3.42 0.99 10.96
C ILE A 168 -3.28 1.50 12.40
N LYS A 169 -4.18 2.36 12.85
CA LYS A 169 -4.17 2.85 14.24
C LYS A 169 -4.26 1.72 15.26
N SER A 170 -5.01 0.66 14.98
CA SER A 170 -5.11 -0.50 15.88
C SER A 170 -3.85 -1.38 15.88
N LEU A 171 -3.08 -1.40 14.79
CA LEU A 171 -1.86 -2.19 14.66
C LEU A 171 -0.60 -1.50 15.21
N SER A 172 -0.59 -0.19 15.12
CA SER A 172 0.56 0.63 15.56
C SER A 172 0.06 1.85 16.32
N PRO A 173 -0.46 1.68 17.54
CA PRO A 173 -0.96 2.80 18.35
C PRO A 173 0.16 3.80 18.69
N ASP A 174 1.40 3.32 18.81
CA ASP A 174 2.58 4.11 19.15
C ASP A 174 3.33 4.66 17.90
N ALA A 175 2.78 4.46 16.72
CA ALA A 175 3.41 4.98 15.49
C ALA A 175 3.42 6.51 15.51
N LYS A 176 4.61 7.09 15.44
CA LYS A 176 4.84 8.54 15.40
C LYS A 176 4.47 9.11 14.01
N VAL A 177 3.24 8.87 13.57
CA VAL A 177 2.70 9.33 12.29
C VAL A 177 1.45 10.14 12.51
N ASN A 178 1.50 11.40 12.13
CA ASN A 178 0.33 12.25 12.02
C ASN A 178 -0.19 12.21 10.59
N VAL A 179 -1.44 11.83 10.41
CA VAL A 179 -2.09 11.87 9.09
C VAL A 179 -2.92 13.14 9.00
N ILE A 180 -2.48 14.04 8.13
CA ILE A 180 -3.16 15.30 7.84
C ILE A 180 -4.03 15.10 6.61
N SER A 181 -5.33 15.28 6.76
CA SER A 181 -6.25 15.19 5.61
C SER A 181 -6.07 16.38 4.68
N THR A 182 -6.02 16.12 3.37
CA THR A 182 -5.96 17.19 2.36
C THR A 182 -7.11 18.20 2.46
N LYS A 183 -8.25 17.80 3.02
CA LYS A 183 -9.38 18.69 3.25
C LYS A 183 -9.25 19.57 4.50
N SER A 184 -8.43 19.19 5.44
CA SER A 184 -8.18 19.97 6.65
C SER A 184 -6.96 20.89 6.54
N ILE A 185 -6.36 20.98 5.37
CA ILE A 185 -5.23 21.89 5.14
C ILE A 185 -5.75 23.33 5.14
N GLY A 186 -5.32 24.08 6.14
CA GLY A 186 -5.59 25.50 6.30
C GLY A 186 -4.30 26.25 6.70
N PRO A 187 -4.37 27.56 6.93
CA PRO A 187 -3.23 28.33 7.42
C PRO A 187 -2.64 27.77 8.72
N ASP A 188 -3.47 27.16 9.55
CA ASP A 188 -3.11 26.57 10.85
C ASP A 188 -2.32 25.26 10.72
N THR A 189 -2.28 24.68 9.52
CA THR A 189 -1.58 23.40 9.27
C THR A 189 -0.08 23.63 9.05
N ALA A 190 0.33 24.87 8.83
CA ALA A 190 1.73 25.26 8.59
C ALA A 190 2.49 25.66 9.87
N ILE A 191 1.81 25.66 11.01
CA ILE A 191 2.36 25.97 12.34
C ILE A 191 2.57 24.68 13.12
#